data_e2746cc39b18f6a3e219a7dcd2531b76
#
_entry.id   e2746cc39b18f6a3e219a7dcd2531b76
#
_cell.length_a   1.000
_cell.length_b   1.000
_cell.length_c   1.000
_cell.angle_alpha   90.00
_cell.angle_beta   90.00
_cell.angle_gamma   90.00
#
_symmetry.space_group_name_H-M   'P 1'
#
loop_
_entity.id
_entity.type
_entity.pdbx_description
1 polymer ?
#
loop_
_entity_poly.entity_id
_entity_poly.type
_entity_poly.pdbx_seq_one_letter_code
_entity_poly.pdbx_strand_id
1 'polypeptide(L)'
;MTLTRRALLGVALALGLATAGPAAAADAPKEIRIDWATYNPVSLILKDKKILEQEFEKDGIAIRWVQSAGSNKALEFLNAGSLDFGSTAGAAALLARINGNPVKSIYVYSRPEWTALVARADSTIAKPADLKGKAVAVTRGTDPHIFLVRALAEAGLTEKDVKLVLLQHADGKLALLRGDVDAWAGLDPIMASAEVEAGAKLFFRKPEANTWGILNTREDFAQAHPQIVARVLAAYEKARAIALADKATLTASLVAATKLPDAVIAKQLERTELTHSRIGAPQRDSILAAGLALQEAGVIKADVDVKKVVADLIDERFGQFGQ
;
A
#
# COMPACT_ATOMS: atom_id res chain seq x y z
N MET A 1 63.77 -5.27 66.53
CA MET A 1 63.60 -3.89 66.05
C MET A 1 63.41 -3.95 64.52
N THR A 2 62.19 -3.91 64.05
CA THR A 2 61.91 -3.83 62.60
C THR A 2 60.56 -3.13 62.41
N LEU A 3 60.60 -1.94 61.86
CA LEU A 3 59.46 -1.12 61.52
C LEU A 3 58.85 -1.59 60.19
N THR A 4 57.59 -1.91 60.21
CA THR A 4 56.80 -2.18 59.02
C THR A 4 56.12 -0.89 58.52
N ARG A 5 56.44 -0.48 57.28
CA ARG A 5 55.74 0.61 56.56
C ARG A 5 54.53 0.03 55.80
N ARG A 6 53.35 0.50 56.16
CA ARG A 6 52.11 0.27 55.40
C ARG A 6 52.07 1.23 54.24
N ALA A 7 52.01 0.70 52.99
CA ALA A 7 51.71 1.47 51.80
C ALA A 7 50.21 1.45 51.56
N LEU A 8 49.60 2.64 51.52
CA LEU A 8 48.21 2.85 51.08
C LEU A 8 48.18 2.98 49.56
N LEU A 9 47.56 2.01 48.86
CA LEU A 9 47.24 2.12 47.47
C LEU A 9 45.84 2.80 47.33
N GLY A 10 45.83 4.03 46.86
CA GLY A 10 44.62 4.73 46.42
C GLY A 10 44.23 4.27 45.04
N VAL A 11 43.08 3.61 44.94
CA VAL A 11 42.45 3.30 43.64
C VAL A 11 41.64 4.53 43.18
N ALA A 12 42.13 5.23 42.16
CA ALA A 12 41.40 6.28 41.51
C ALA A 12 40.41 5.65 40.47
N LEU A 13 39.11 5.69 40.80
CA LEU A 13 38.04 5.25 39.92
C LEU A 13 37.80 6.38 38.90
N ALA A 14 38.37 6.27 37.69
CA ALA A 14 38.06 7.16 36.58
C ALA A 14 36.69 6.79 36.00
N LEU A 15 35.64 7.55 36.35
CA LEU A 15 34.37 7.55 35.63
C LEU A 15 34.59 8.11 34.22
N GLY A 16 34.71 7.24 33.23
CA GLY A 16 34.64 7.64 31.82
C GLY A 16 33.20 8.05 31.50
N LEU A 17 32.92 9.33 31.41
CA LEU A 17 31.71 9.85 30.74
C LEU A 17 31.88 9.53 29.25
N ALA A 18 31.23 8.47 28.78
CA ALA A 18 31.02 8.27 27.35
C ALA A 18 30.06 9.39 26.87
N THR A 19 30.60 10.45 26.31
CA THR A 19 29.82 11.41 25.55
C THR A 19 29.32 10.70 24.31
N ALA A 20 28.05 10.31 24.28
CA ALA A 20 27.38 9.93 23.06
C ALA A 20 27.48 11.13 22.10
N GLY A 21 28.39 11.07 21.14
CA GLY A 21 28.47 12.03 20.08
C GLY A 21 27.12 12.06 19.32
N PRO A 22 26.73 13.21 18.76
CA PRO A 22 25.56 13.27 17.91
C PRO A 22 25.72 12.22 16.80
N ALA A 23 24.72 11.33 16.65
CA ALA A 23 24.69 10.40 15.55
C ALA A 23 24.84 11.23 14.26
N ALA A 24 25.89 10.98 13.49
CA ALA A 24 26.09 11.66 12.22
C ALA A 24 24.82 11.46 11.39
N ALA A 25 24.15 12.57 11.04
CA ALA A 25 23.02 12.53 10.13
C ALA A 25 23.53 11.86 8.83
N ALA A 26 22.83 10.84 8.37
CA ALA A 26 23.15 10.21 7.11
C ALA A 26 23.13 11.27 6.01
N ASP A 27 24.08 11.21 5.09
CA ASP A 27 24.13 12.14 3.95
C ASP A 27 22.79 12.09 3.20
N ALA A 28 22.28 13.27 2.79
CA ALA A 28 21.03 13.37 2.06
C ALA A 28 21.12 12.50 0.78
N PRO A 29 20.04 11.77 0.42
CA PRO A 29 20.04 10.94 -0.78
C PRO A 29 20.13 11.85 -2.02
N LYS A 30 20.85 11.41 -3.03
CA LYS A 30 20.94 12.15 -4.32
C LYS A 30 19.65 12.04 -5.14
N GLU A 31 18.85 11.02 -4.88
CA GLU A 31 17.62 10.69 -5.60
C GLU A 31 16.59 10.13 -4.62
N ILE A 32 15.33 10.53 -4.76
CA ILE A 32 14.18 9.90 -4.12
C ILE A 32 13.42 9.11 -5.19
N ARG A 33 13.24 7.81 -4.97
CA ARG A 33 12.52 6.90 -5.86
C ARG A 33 11.12 6.65 -5.31
N ILE A 34 10.13 7.09 -6.03
CA ILE A 34 8.74 7.04 -5.60
C ILE A 34 7.84 6.51 -6.71
N ASP A 35 6.80 5.77 -6.35
CA ASP A 35 5.86 5.29 -7.34
C ASP A 35 4.75 6.30 -7.65
N TRP A 36 4.16 6.09 -8.82
CA TRP A 36 2.84 6.58 -9.14
C TRP A 36 1.97 5.41 -9.59
N ALA A 37 0.68 5.46 -9.26
CA ALA A 37 -0.24 4.37 -9.55
C ALA A 37 -1.63 4.89 -9.91
N THR A 38 -2.29 4.27 -10.88
CA THR A 38 -3.64 4.65 -11.32
C THR A 38 -4.71 4.43 -10.23
N TYR A 39 -4.42 3.56 -9.25
CA TYR A 39 -5.23 3.34 -8.06
C TYR A 39 -4.88 4.27 -6.89
N ASN A 40 -3.86 5.14 -7.04
CA ASN A 40 -3.53 6.22 -6.11
C ASN A 40 -3.69 7.58 -6.81
N PRO A 41 -4.90 8.16 -6.85
CA PRO A 41 -5.16 9.42 -7.54
C PRO A 41 -4.28 10.59 -7.08
N VAL A 42 -3.93 10.64 -5.79
CA VAL A 42 -3.09 11.70 -5.22
C VAL A 42 -1.67 11.65 -5.81
N SER A 43 -1.12 10.46 -6.08
CA SER A 43 0.21 10.32 -6.69
C SER A 43 0.29 10.92 -8.10
N LEU A 44 -0.82 10.92 -8.82
CA LEU A 44 -0.90 11.51 -10.17
C LEU A 44 -0.84 13.02 -10.12
N ILE A 45 -1.58 13.66 -9.21
CA ILE A 45 -1.49 15.12 -8.98
C ILE A 45 -0.08 15.49 -8.52
N LEU A 46 0.48 14.73 -7.58
CA LEU A 46 1.83 14.95 -7.06
C LEU A 46 2.87 14.97 -8.19
N LYS A 47 2.77 14.03 -9.11
CA LYS A 47 3.64 13.89 -10.28
C LYS A 47 3.38 14.96 -11.33
N ASP A 48 2.12 15.18 -11.76
CA ASP A 48 1.75 16.09 -12.83
C ASP A 48 2.10 17.54 -12.49
N LYS A 49 1.90 17.95 -11.24
CA LYS A 49 2.22 19.29 -10.76
C LYS A 49 3.67 19.46 -10.34
N LYS A 50 4.49 18.40 -10.45
CA LYS A 50 5.91 18.38 -10.07
C LYS A 50 6.15 18.90 -8.65
N ILE A 51 5.29 18.52 -7.71
CA ILE A 51 5.31 19.07 -6.35
C ILE A 51 6.57 18.59 -5.60
N LEU A 52 6.98 17.34 -5.80
CA LEU A 52 8.20 16.81 -5.19
C LEU A 52 9.45 17.41 -5.81
N GLU A 53 9.50 17.58 -7.13
CA GLU A 53 10.62 18.21 -7.80
C GLU A 53 10.84 19.64 -7.28
N GLN A 54 9.75 20.42 -7.13
CA GLN A 54 9.82 21.78 -6.57
C GLN A 54 10.24 21.78 -5.09
N GLU A 55 9.77 20.80 -4.31
CA GLU A 55 10.10 20.67 -2.88
C GLU A 55 11.59 20.41 -2.66
N PHE A 56 12.21 19.60 -3.51
CA PHE A 56 13.58 19.13 -3.34
C PHE A 56 14.62 19.79 -4.26
N GLU A 57 14.21 20.73 -5.12
CA GLU A 57 15.08 21.43 -6.06
C GLU A 57 16.29 22.09 -5.38
N LYS A 58 16.04 22.80 -4.28
CA LYS A 58 17.10 23.53 -3.55
C LYS A 58 18.13 22.62 -2.87
N ASP A 59 17.74 21.38 -2.60
CA ASP A 59 18.61 20.37 -2.01
C ASP A 59 19.40 19.59 -3.06
N GLY A 60 19.10 19.81 -4.35
CA GLY A 60 19.71 19.07 -5.46
C GLY A 60 19.33 17.59 -5.48
N ILE A 61 18.20 17.22 -4.86
CA ILE A 61 17.71 15.83 -4.81
C ILE A 61 16.81 15.58 -6.00
N ALA A 62 17.17 14.63 -6.85
CA ALA A 62 16.37 14.22 -8.00
C ALA A 62 15.14 13.39 -7.58
N ILE A 63 14.05 13.48 -8.34
CA ILE A 63 12.85 12.65 -8.15
C ILE A 63 12.76 11.66 -9.31
N ARG A 64 12.78 10.38 -8.97
CA ARG A 64 12.60 9.31 -9.94
C ARG A 64 11.24 8.64 -9.77
N TRP A 65 10.39 8.78 -10.79
CA TRP A 65 9.07 8.18 -10.82
C TRP A 65 9.09 6.78 -11.43
N VAL A 66 8.43 5.84 -10.77
CA VAL A 66 8.24 4.46 -11.25
C VAL A 66 6.75 4.14 -11.23
N GLN A 67 6.23 3.53 -12.28
CA GLN A 67 4.84 3.08 -12.30
C GLN A 67 4.68 1.76 -11.56
N SER A 68 3.75 1.71 -10.61
CA SER A 68 3.31 0.48 -9.96
C SER A 68 1.97 0.02 -10.52
N ALA A 69 1.95 -1.20 -11.09
CA ALA A 69 0.74 -1.79 -11.69
C ALA A 69 -0.19 -2.47 -10.67
N GLY A 70 0.14 -2.43 -9.40
CA GLY A 70 -0.58 -3.03 -8.28
C GLY A 70 0.31 -3.08 -7.03
N SER A 71 -0.29 -3.34 -5.86
CA SER A 71 0.46 -3.44 -4.59
C SER A 71 1.62 -4.44 -4.64
N ASN A 72 1.44 -5.55 -5.37
CA ASN A 72 2.48 -6.57 -5.55
C ASN A 72 3.74 -5.98 -6.19
N LYS A 73 3.60 -5.14 -7.22
CA LYS A 73 4.74 -4.50 -7.90
C LYS A 73 5.38 -3.41 -7.05
N ALA A 74 4.59 -2.58 -6.37
CA ALA A 74 5.12 -1.60 -5.43
C ALA A 74 5.97 -2.27 -4.33
N LEU A 75 5.47 -3.36 -3.74
CA LEU A 75 6.17 -4.11 -2.69
C LEU A 75 7.41 -4.84 -3.20
N GLU A 76 7.36 -5.39 -4.42
CA GLU A 76 8.54 -5.96 -5.09
C GLU A 76 9.65 -4.90 -5.25
N PHE A 77 9.31 -3.71 -5.74
CA PHE A 77 10.25 -2.61 -5.95
C PHE A 77 10.80 -2.05 -4.62
N LEU A 78 9.97 -1.94 -3.57
CA LEU A 78 10.43 -1.57 -2.23
C LEU A 78 11.40 -2.60 -1.67
N ASN A 79 11.08 -3.90 -1.78
CA ASN A 79 11.94 -4.98 -1.31
C ASN A 79 13.28 -5.04 -2.05
N ALA A 80 13.27 -4.75 -3.35
CA ALA A 80 14.47 -4.70 -4.18
C ALA A 80 15.29 -3.39 -4.01
N GLY A 81 14.84 -2.45 -3.17
CA GLY A 81 15.46 -1.13 -3.04
C GLY A 81 15.36 -0.27 -4.29
N SER A 82 14.47 -0.60 -5.23
CA SER A 82 14.21 0.19 -6.45
C SER A 82 13.22 1.33 -6.23
N LEU A 83 12.50 1.31 -5.11
CA LEU A 83 11.68 2.39 -4.59
C LEU A 83 12.06 2.72 -3.15
N ASP A 84 11.88 3.98 -2.77
CA ASP A 84 11.93 4.46 -1.39
C ASP A 84 10.52 4.64 -0.82
N PHE A 85 9.55 4.98 -1.69
CA PHE A 85 8.13 5.11 -1.36
C PHE A 85 7.27 4.36 -2.36
N GLY A 86 6.27 3.62 -1.87
CA GLY A 86 5.40 2.81 -2.72
C GLY A 86 3.95 2.76 -2.23
N SER A 87 3.02 2.83 -3.18
CA SER A 87 1.57 2.84 -2.96
C SER A 87 1.01 1.42 -2.91
N THR A 88 0.34 1.05 -1.80
CA THR A 88 -0.23 -0.29 -1.65
C THR A 88 -1.59 -0.25 -0.95
N ALA A 89 -2.26 -1.41 -0.89
CA ALA A 89 -3.28 -1.69 0.10
C ALA A 89 -2.63 -2.08 1.44
N GLY A 90 -3.30 -1.77 2.54
CA GLY A 90 -2.78 -2.05 3.89
C GLY A 90 -2.55 -3.54 4.15
N ALA A 91 -3.49 -4.41 3.75
CA ALA A 91 -3.33 -5.86 3.96
C ALA A 91 -2.26 -6.47 3.03
N ALA A 92 -2.02 -5.90 1.85
CA ALA A 92 -0.90 -6.30 0.99
C ALA A 92 0.45 -5.96 1.65
N ALA A 93 0.58 -4.78 2.26
CA ALA A 93 1.75 -4.39 3.03
C ALA A 93 1.99 -5.31 4.24
N LEU A 94 0.92 -5.72 4.93
CA LEU A 94 1.00 -6.70 6.03
C LEU A 94 1.58 -8.04 5.54
N LEU A 95 1.04 -8.59 4.45
CA LEU A 95 1.56 -9.85 3.88
C LEU A 95 3.03 -9.74 3.47
N ALA A 96 3.41 -8.61 2.87
CA ALA A 96 4.80 -8.38 2.49
C ALA A 96 5.72 -8.33 3.72
N ARG A 97 5.30 -7.66 4.80
CA ARG A 97 6.08 -7.61 6.04
C ARG A 97 6.19 -8.98 6.73
N ILE A 98 5.12 -9.78 6.76
CA ILE A 98 5.14 -11.17 7.24
C ILE A 98 6.17 -12.00 6.45
N ASN A 99 6.29 -11.75 5.15
CA ASN A 99 7.24 -12.43 4.26
C ASN A 99 8.66 -11.81 4.26
N GLY A 100 8.96 -10.91 5.21
CA GLY A 100 10.30 -10.36 5.43
C GLY A 100 10.62 -9.08 4.67
N ASN A 101 9.65 -8.44 3.99
CA ASN A 101 9.87 -7.13 3.37
C ASN A 101 9.86 -6.02 4.45
N PRO A 102 10.98 -5.32 4.70
CA PRO A 102 11.09 -4.35 5.80
C PRO A 102 10.45 -3.00 5.46
N VAL A 103 9.14 -2.99 5.23
CA VAL A 103 8.36 -1.77 4.95
C VAL A 103 7.66 -1.21 6.18
N LYS A 104 7.47 0.09 6.20
CA LYS A 104 6.66 0.85 7.15
C LYS A 104 5.51 1.54 6.42
N SER A 105 4.31 1.39 6.93
CA SER A 105 3.11 2.11 6.49
C SER A 105 3.04 3.44 7.21
N ILE A 106 3.08 4.56 6.47
CA ILE A 106 3.34 5.89 7.02
C ILE A 106 2.24 6.93 6.73
N TYR A 107 1.33 6.65 5.78
CA TYR A 107 0.37 7.64 5.32
C TYR A 107 -0.80 6.97 4.59
N VAL A 108 -1.99 7.60 4.63
CA VAL A 108 -3.20 7.17 3.93
C VAL A 108 -3.42 8.06 2.73
N TYR A 109 -3.38 7.52 1.52
CA TYR A 109 -3.69 8.32 0.33
C TYR A 109 -5.17 8.23 -0.08
N SER A 110 -5.89 7.16 0.30
CA SER A 110 -7.32 7.03 0.03
C SER A 110 -8.01 6.01 0.91
N ARG A 111 -9.35 6.11 0.99
CA ARG A 111 -10.25 5.05 1.45
C ARG A 111 -11.11 4.62 0.25
N PRO A 112 -10.69 3.63 -0.52
CA PRO A 112 -11.41 3.22 -1.72
C PRO A 112 -12.32 2.03 -1.45
N GLU A 113 -13.37 1.89 -2.29
CA GLU A 113 -13.98 0.61 -2.60
C GLU A 113 -13.46 0.14 -3.97
N TRP A 114 -12.17 -0.11 -4.05
CA TRP A 114 -11.46 -0.36 -5.31
C TRP A 114 -11.47 -1.80 -5.79
N THR A 115 -11.99 -2.75 -4.99
CA THR A 115 -12.07 -4.15 -5.38
C THR A 115 -13.46 -4.74 -5.16
N ALA A 116 -13.85 -5.58 -6.10
CA ALA A 116 -15.03 -6.42 -6.05
C ALA A 116 -14.79 -7.70 -6.86
N LEU A 117 -15.67 -8.70 -6.72
CA LEU A 117 -15.68 -9.86 -7.61
C LEU A 117 -16.55 -9.54 -8.83
N VAL A 118 -15.98 -9.76 -10.02
CA VAL A 118 -16.51 -9.32 -11.30
C VAL A 118 -16.81 -10.52 -12.16
N ALA A 119 -17.96 -10.51 -12.83
CA ALA A 119 -18.36 -11.47 -13.84
C ALA A 119 -18.81 -10.75 -15.13
N ARG A 120 -18.83 -11.46 -16.26
CA ARG A 120 -19.38 -10.89 -17.52
C ARG A 120 -20.86 -10.55 -17.38
N ALA A 121 -21.34 -9.68 -18.26
CA ALA A 121 -22.74 -9.26 -18.31
C ALA A 121 -23.73 -10.43 -18.48
N ASP A 122 -23.37 -11.45 -19.23
CA ASP A 122 -24.16 -12.66 -19.53
C ASP A 122 -23.98 -13.79 -18.49
N SER A 123 -23.08 -13.59 -17.50
CA SER A 123 -22.79 -14.62 -16.49
C SER A 123 -23.96 -14.86 -15.56
N THR A 124 -24.15 -16.11 -15.14
CA THR A 124 -25.10 -16.54 -14.11
C THR A 124 -24.51 -16.53 -12.70
N ILE A 125 -23.21 -16.22 -12.54
CA ILE A 125 -22.55 -16.10 -11.25
C ILE A 125 -23.12 -14.87 -10.51
N ALA A 126 -23.69 -15.06 -9.32
CA ALA A 126 -24.36 -14.03 -8.54
C ALA A 126 -23.82 -13.88 -7.10
N LYS A 127 -23.07 -14.86 -6.61
CA LYS A 127 -22.53 -14.90 -5.23
C LYS A 127 -21.23 -15.69 -5.18
N PRO A 128 -20.37 -15.49 -4.15
CA PRO A 128 -19.09 -16.20 -4.03
C PRO A 128 -19.20 -17.72 -4.03
N ALA A 129 -20.29 -18.30 -3.51
CA ALA A 129 -20.52 -19.74 -3.53
C ALA A 129 -20.58 -20.33 -4.96
N ASP A 130 -20.98 -19.52 -5.95
CA ASP A 130 -21.09 -19.96 -7.35
C ASP A 130 -19.71 -20.10 -8.01
N LEU A 131 -18.63 -19.67 -7.33
CA LEU A 131 -17.25 -19.80 -7.82
C LEU A 131 -16.68 -21.20 -7.68
N LYS A 132 -17.35 -22.12 -6.96
CA LYS A 132 -16.85 -23.49 -6.79
C LYS A 132 -16.57 -24.16 -8.14
N GLY A 133 -15.32 -24.60 -8.33
CA GLY A 133 -14.84 -25.22 -9.58
C GLY A 133 -14.60 -24.26 -10.74
N LYS A 134 -14.88 -22.96 -10.58
CA LYS A 134 -14.73 -21.93 -11.61
C LYS A 134 -13.31 -21.43 -11.75
N ALA A 135 -12.95 -20.91 -12.92
CA ALA A 135 -11.71 -20.22 -13.18
C ALA A 135 -11.84 -18.74 -12.75
N VAL A 136 -10.97 -18.30 -11.86
CA VAL A 136 -11.00 -16.93 -11.31
C VAL A 136 -9.65 -16.25 -11.52
N ALA A 137 -9.64 -15.18 -12.31
CA ALA A 137 -8.44 -14.36 -12.48
C ALA A 137 -8.19 -13.51 -11.24
N VAL A 138 -6.94 -13.45 -10.79
CA VAL A 138 -6.54 -12.68 -9.63
C VAL A 138 -5.08 -12.30 -9.67
N THR A 139 -4.74 -11.11 -9.15
CA THR A 139 -3.36 -10.67 -8.96
C THR A 139 -2.93 -11.00 -7.53
N ARG A 140 -2.10 -12.05 -7.38
CA ARG A 140 -1.64 -12.50 -6.06
C ARG A 140 -0.86 -11.39 -5.33
N GLY A 141 -1.06 -11.29 -4.00
CA GLY A 141 -0.37 -10.31 -3.15
C GLY A 141 -0.93 -8.89 -3.24
N THR A 142 -2.17 -8.74 -3.71
CA THR A 142 -2.90 -7.47 -3.78
C THR A 142 -4.20 -7.53 -2.97
N ASP A 143 -4.83 -6.38 -2.73
CA ASP A 143 -6.14 -6.33 -2.04
C ASP A 143 -7.22 -7.16 -2.75
N PRO A 144 -7.36 -7.17 -4.08
CA PRO A 144 -8.25 -8.09 -4.79
C PRO A 144 -8.04 -9.56 -4.47
N HIS A 145 -6.80 -10.01 -4.30
CA HIS A 145 -6.52 -11.38 -3.88
C HIS A 145 -7.02 -11.64 -2.45
N ILE A 146 -6.74 -10.73 -1.53
CA ILE A 146 -7.17 -10.81 -0.14
C ILE A 146 -8.70 -10.75 -0.05
N PHE A 147 -9.33 -9.90 -0.84
CA PHE A 147 -10.77 -9.79 -0.96
C PHE A 147 -11.40 -11.10 -1.45
N LEU A 148 -10.82 -11.73 -2.49
CA LEU A 148 -11.27 -13.03 -3.00
C LEU A 148 -11.19 -14.12 -1.91
N VAL A 149 -10.05 -14.21 -1.21
CA VAL A 149 -9.89 -15.20 -0.11
C VAL A 149 -10.96 -15.02 0.96
N ARG A 150 -11.24 -13.78 1.37
CA ARG A 150 -12.29 -13.48 2.36
C ARG A 150 -13.68 -13.82 1.84
N ALA A 151 -13.98 -13.49 0.58
CA ALA A 151 -15.27 -13.80 -0.04
C ALA A 151 -15.50 -15.31 -0.16
N LEU A 152 -14.46 -16.08 -0.50
CA LEU A 152 -14.53 -17.54 -0.52
C LEU A 152 -14.75 -18.11 0.87
N ALA A 153 -14.02 -17.62 1.89
CA ALA A 153 -14.19 -18.08 3.27
C ALA A 153 -15.62 -17.85 3.80
N GLU A 154 -16.22 -16.69 3.53
CA GLU A 154 -17.62 -16.37 3.87
C GLU A 154 -18.62 -17.32 3.19
N ALA A 155 -18.25 -17.89 2.03
CA ALA A 155 -19.05 -18.88 1.33
C ALA A 155 -18.73 -20.33 1.72
N GLY A 156 -17.87 -20.55 2.72
CA GLY A 156 -17.41 -21.88 3.14
C GLY A 156 -16.48 -22.54 2.13
N LEU A 157 -15.82 -21.74 1.28
CA LEU A 157 -14.87 -22.16 0.25
C LEU A 157 -13.45 -21.68 0.58
N THR A 158 -12.48 -22.29 -0.10
CA THR A 158 -11.07 -21.92 -0.04
C THR A 158 -10.52 -21.70 -1.44
N GLU A 159 -9.28 -21.23 -1.55
CA GLU A 159 -8.58 -21.14 -2.85
C GLU A 159 -8.50 -22.49 -3.58
N LYS A 160 -8.56 -23.61 -2.87
CA LYS A 160 -8.51 -24.97 -3.46
C LYS A 160 -9.83 -25.36 -4.16
N ASP A 161 -10.93 -24.68 -3.83
CA ASP A 161 -12.26 -24.93 -4.41
C ASP A 161 -12.47 -24.19 -5.74
N VAL A 162 -11.52 -23.34 -6.15
CA VAL A 162 -11.54 -22.56 -7.40
C VAL A 162 -10.28 -22.81 -8.21
N LYS A 163 -10.31 -22.51 -9.51
CA LYS A 163 -9.13 -22.55 -10.39
C LYS A 163 -8.54 -21.13 -10.46
N LEU A 164 -7.54 -20.83 -9.64
CA LEU A 164 -6.90 -19.51 -9.68
C LEU A 164 -6.07 -19.36 -10.95
N VAL A 165 -6.32 -18.29 -11.70
CA VAL A 165 -5.54 -17.86 -12.87
C VAL A 165 -4.79 -16.59 -12.47
N LEU A 166 -3.48 -16.71 -12.25
CA LEU A 166 -2.65 -15.62 -11.73
C LEU A 166 -2.25 -14.68 -12.86
N LEU A 167 -2.90 -13.53 -12.92
CA LEU A 167 -2.72 -12.50 -13.94
C LEU A 167 -2.58 -11.12 -13.29
N GLN A 168 -1.94 -10.18 -13.99
CA GLN A 168 -2.02 -8.77 -13.60
C GLN A 168 -3.43 -8.22 -13.87
N HIS A 169 -3.80 -7.14 -13.22
CA HIS A 169 -5.18 -6.64 -13.24
C HIS A 169 -5.72 -6.38 -14.66
N ALA A 170 -4.92 -5.78 -15.54
CA ALA A 170 -5.33 -5.51 -16.91
C ALA A 170 -5.56 -6.81 -17.70
N ASP A 171 -4.66 -7.79 -17.54
CA ASP A 171 -4.79 -9.10 -18.20
C ASP A 171 -5.97 -9.90 -17.63
N GLY A 172 -6.24 -9.76 -16.31
CA GLY A 172 -7.41 -10.34 -15.64
C GLY A 172 -8.72 -9.84 -16.21
N LYS A 173 -8.87 -8.51 -16.46
CA LYS A 173 -10.01 -7.94 -17.19
C LYS A 173 -10.14 -8.55 -18.59
N LEU A 174 -9.05 -8.60 -19.34
CA LEU A 174 -9.07 -9.13 -20.72
C LEU A 174 -9.47 -10.60 -20.75
N ALA A 175 -8.92 -11.43 -19.85
CA ALA A 175 -9.27 -12.84 -19.72
C ALA A 175 -10.76 -13.03 -19.38
N LEU A 176 -11.32 -12.19 -18.48
CA LEU A 176 -12.74 -12.20 -18.16
C LEU A 176 -13.59 -11.89 -19.42
N LEU A 177 -13.29 -10.80 -20.11
CA LEU A 177 -14.09 -10.35 -21.26
C LEU A 177 -14.03 -11.32 -22.45
N ARG A 178 -12.92 -12.04 -22.63
CA ARG A 178 -12.78 -13.10 -23.64
C ARG A 178 -13.46 -14.41 -23.25
N GLY A 179 -13.80 -14.59 -21.95
CA GLY A 179 -14.35 -15.85 -21.45
C GLY A 179 -13.29 -16.90 -21.12
N ASP A 180 -12.02 -16.51 -21.04
CA ASP A 180 -10.92 -17.40 -20.64
C ASP A 180 -11.01 -17.75 -19.15
N VAL A 181 -11.70 -16.91 -18.36
CA VAL A 181 -12.04 -17.14 -16.95
C VAL A 181 -13.51 -16.81 -16.70
N ASP A 182 -14.08 -17.42 -15.65
CA ASP A 182 -15.49 -17.23 -15.30
C ASP A 182 -15.72 -15.96 -14.46
N ALA A 183 -14.72 -15.57 -13.64
CA ALA A 183 -14.76 -14.40 -12.78
C ALA A 183 -13.37 -13.77 -12.65
N TRP A 184 -13.34 -12.55 -12.11
CA TRP A 184 -12.12 -11.81 -11.86
C TRP A 184 -12.24 -11.04 -10.54
N ALA A 185 -11.19 -11.07 -9.73
CA ALA A 185 -11.05 -10.17 -8.60
C ALA A 185 -10.51 -8.83 -9.11
N GLY A 186 -11.44 -7.87 -9.29
CA GLY A 186 -11.20 -6.60 -9.96
C GLY A 186 -10.45 -5.57 -9.12
N LEU A 187 -9.84 -4.61 -9.81
CA LEU A 187 -9.22 -3.42 -9.21
C LEU A 187 -9.54 -2.18 -10.06
N ASP A 188 -9.94 -1.08 -9.40
CA ASP A 188 -10.12 0.20 -10.07
C ASP A 188 -8.77 0.84 -10.49
N PRO A 189 -8.76 1.58 -11.60
CA PRO A 189 -9.87 1.96 -12.49
C PRO A 189 -10.24 0.89 -13.53
N ILE A 190 -9.51 -0.21 -13.61
CA ILE A 190 -9.72 -1.27 -14.62
C ILE A 190 -11.07 -1.96 -14.40
N MET A 191 -11.50 -2.08 -13.13
CA MET A 191 -12.81 -2.62 -12.78
C MET A 191 -13.94 -1.69 -13.25
N ALA A 192 -13.82 -0.39 -13.01
CA ALA A 192 -14.77 0.60 -13.54
C ALA A 192 -14.87 0.57 -15.07
N SER A 193 -13.74 0.36 -15.77
CA SER A 193 -13.71 0.20 -17.21
C SER A 193 -14.47 -1.07 -17.66
N ALA A 194 -14.35 -2.18 -16.94
CA ALA A 194 -15.13 -3.40 -17.24
C ALA A 194 -16.64 -3.18 -17.07
N GLU A 195 -17.06 -2.41 -16.03
CA GLU A 195 -18.47 -2.06 -15.84
C GLU A 195 -19.01 -1.14 -16.93
N VAL A 196 -18.32 -0.03 -17.19
CA VAL A 196 -18.81 1.04 -18.09
C VAL A 196 -18.74 0.63 -19.56
N GLU A 197 -17.65 -0.03 -19.98
CA GLU A 197 -17.38 -0.33 -21.38
C GLU A 197 -17.94 -1.68 -21.82
N ALA A 198 -18.05 -2.66 -20.90
CA ALA A 198 -18.45 -4.02 -21.22
C ALA A 198 -19.67 -4.53 -20.43
N GLY A 199 -20.27 -3.69 -19.60
CA GLY A 199 -21.44 -4.07 -18.80
C GLY A 199 -21.16 -5.18 -17.78
N ALA A 200 -19.90 -5.37 -17.38
CA ALA A 200 -19.53 -6.38 -16.40
C ALA A 200 -20.24 -6.13 -15.07
N LYS A 201 -20.60 -7.20 -14.39
CA LYS A 201 -21.35 -7.15 -13.13
C LYS A 201 -20.42 -7.31 -11.94
N LEU A 202 -20.48 -6.40 -10.96
CA LEU A 202 -19.86 -6.57 -9.66
C LEU A 202 -20.79 -7.42 -8.79
N PHE A 203 -20.65 -8.74 -8.87
CA PHE A 203 -21.59 -9.67 -8.23
C PHE A 203 -21.36 -9.82 -6.72
N PHE A 204 -20.20 -9.39 -6.23
CA PHE A 204 -19.92 -9.32 -4.81
C PHE A 204 -19.12 -8.08 -4.48
N ARG A 205 -19.72 -7.19 -3.69
CA ARG A 205 -19.14 -5.94 -3.18
C ARG A 205 -19.22 -5.97 -1.66
N LYS A 206 -18.16 -5.51 -1.02
CA LYS A 206 -18.06 -5.39 0.43
C LYS A 206 -17.07 -4.27 0.77
N PRO A 207 -17.52 -3.00 0.79
CA PRO A 207 -16.63 -1.84 0.97
C PRO A 207 -15.73 -1.95 2.21
N GLU A 208 -16.28 -2.47 3.33
CA GLU A 208 -15.56 -2.66 4.58
C GLU A 208 -14.49 -3.77 4.53
N ALA A 209 -14.51 -4.62 3.51
CA ALA A 209 -13.48 -5.63 3.29
C ALA A 209 -12.28 -5.11 2.48
N ASN A 210 -12.43 -3.94 1.83
CA ASN A 210 -11.33 -3.26 1.21
C ASN A 210 -10.43 -2.66 2.31
N THR A 211 -9.12 -2.83 2.17
CA THR A 211 -8.19 -2.15 3.06
C THR A 211 -7.82 -0.77 2.51
N TRP A 212 -7.31 0.10 3.37
CA TRP A 212 -7.01 1.48 3.01
C TRP A 212 -5.88 1.57 1.98
N GLY A 213 -5.89 2.62 1.17
CA GLY A 213 -4.77 2.99 0.32
C GLY A 213 -3.65 3.59 1.16
N ILE A 214 -2.52 2.91 1.25
CA ILE A 214 -1.42 3.20 2.16
C ILE A 214 -0.14 3.50 1.37
N LEU A 215 0.52 4.62 1.69
CA LEU A 215 1.89 4.85 1.27
C LEU A 215 2.84 4.19 2.25
N ASN A 216 3.77 3.41 1.71
CA ASN A 216 4.82 2.77 2.48
C ASN A 216 6.19 3.33 2.11
N THR A 217 7.12 3.20 3.06
CA THR A 217 8.55 3.45 2.82
C THR A 217 9.36 2.27 3.34
N ARG A 218 10.60 2.13 2.89
CA ARG A 218 11.52 1.15 3.49
C ARG A 218 11.91 1.57 4.90
N GLU A 219 12.07 0.61 5.78
CA GLU A 219 12.40 0.85 7.19
C GLU A 219 13.78 1.53 7.35
N ASP A 220 14.77 1.09 6.57
CA ASP A 220 16.10 1.69 6.53
C ASP A 220 16.09 3.15 6.06
N PHE A 221 15.28 3.46 5.03
CA PHE A 221 15.12 4.81 4.53
C PHE A 221 14.43 5.74 5.54
N ALA A 222 13.38 5.23 6.22
CA ALA A 222 12.66 5.99 7.26
C ALA A 222 13.55 6.28 8.48
N GLN A 223 14.47 5.38 8.80
CA GLN A 223 15.44 5.57 9.88
C GLN A 223 16.56 6.55 9.50
N ALA A 224 17.11 6.40 8.30
CA ALA A 224 18.22 7.23 7.83
C ALA A 224 17.78 8.66 7.46
N HIS A 225 16.57 8.84 6.92
CA HIS A 225 16.12 10.10 6.33
C HIS A 225 14.72 10.54 6.82
N PRO A 226 14.44 10.60 8.13
CA PRO A 226 13.10 10.92 8.65
C PRO A 226 12.61 12.31 8.20
N GLN A 227 13.51 13.27 8.01
CA GLN A 227 13.18 14.60 7.51
C GLN A 227 12.70 14.57 6.05
N ILE A 228 13.31 13.72 5.22
CA ILE A 228 12.90 13.53 3.82
C ILE A 228 11.49 12.90 3.79
N VAL A 229 11.25 11.88 4.62
CA VAL A 229 9.92 11.27 4.75
C VAL A 229 8.87 12.32 5.09
N ALA A 230 9.10 13.14 6.12
CA ALA A 230 8.17 14.18 6.53
C ALA A 230 7.87 15.18 5.39
N ARG A 231 8.87 15.60 4.63
CA ARG A 231 8.72 16.51 3.48
C ARG A 231 7.96 15.87 2.32
N VAL A 232 8.21 14.60 2.03
CA VAL A 232 7.44 13.84 1.01
C VAL A 232 5.96 13.78 1.41
N LEU A 233 5.65 13.55 2.69
CA LEU A 233 4.28 13.51 3.17
C LEU A 233 3.61 14.89 3.14
N ALA A 234 4.33 15.96 3.45
CA ALA A 234 3.83 17.33 3.27
C ALA A 234 3.52 17.64 1.81
N ALA A 235 4.33 17.15 0.88
CA ALA A 235 4.06 17.26 -0.56
C ALA A 235 2.81 16.45 -0.97
N TYR A 236 2.60 15.26 -0.41
CA TYR A 236 1.37 14.49 -0.60
C TYR A 236 0.13 15.26 -0.11
N GLU A 237 0.21 15.97 1.04
CA GLU A 237 -0.90 16.81 1.53
C GLU A 237 -1.20 17.98 0.58
N LYS A 238 -0.19 18.62 0.00
CA LYS A 238 -0.39 19.65 -1.04
C LYS A 238 -1.12 19.06 -2.25
N ALA A 239 -0.72 17.88 -2.72
CA ALA A 239 -1.37 17.20 -3.84
C ALA A 239 -2.81 16.79 -3.51
N ARG A 240 -3.06 16.29 -2.28
CA ARG A 240 -4.40 15.95 -1.78
C ARG A 240 -5.31 17.18 -1.74
N ALA A 241 -4.81 18.31 -1.23
CA ALA A 241 -5.58 19.55 -1.18
C ALA A 241 -6.04 19.99 -2.59
N ILE A 242 -5.17 19.87 -3.60
CA ILE A 242 -5.52 20.13 -5.00
C ILE A 242 -6.58 19.13 -5.47
N ALA A 243 -6.40 17.84 -5.22
CA ALA A 243 -7.33 16.79 -5.63
C ALA A 243 -8.75 16.99 -5.05
N LEU A 244 -8.84 17.47 -3.80
CA LEU A 244 -10.10 17.73 -3.12
C LEU A 244 -10.77 19.03 -3.59
N ALA A 245 -9.97 20.07 -3.87
CA ALA A 245 -10.47 21.38 -4.27
C ALA A 245 -10.88 21.42 -5.74
N ASP A 246 -10.24 20.65 -6.61
CA ASP A 246 -10.41 20.70 -8.06
C ASP A 246 -10.57 19.29 -8.67
N LYS A 247 -11.82 18.82 -8.69
CA LYS A 247 -12.18 17.52 -9.30
C LYS A 247 -11.87 17.47 -10.80
N ALA A 248 -11.91 18.59 -11.50
CA ALA A 248 -11.62 18.62 -12.94
C ALA A 248 -10.13 18.34 -13.19
N THR A 249 -9.25 18.98 -12.43
CA THR A 249 -7.80 18.69 -12.46
C THR A 249 -7.52 17.23 -12.08
N LEU A 250 -8.17 16.70 -11.05
CA LEU A 250 -8.01 15.28 -10.65
C LEU A 250 -8.43 14.35 -11.78
N THR A 251 -9.60 14.55 -12.37
CA THR A 251 -10.11 13.75 -13.50
C THR A 251 -9.17 13.82 -14.69
N ALA A 252 -8.72 15.03 -15.07
CA ALA A 252 -7.79 15.21 -16.19
C ALA A 252 -6.47 14.47 -15.99
N SER A 253 -5.89 14.51 -14.79
CA SER A 253 -4.66 13.76 -14.46
C SER A 253 -4.87 12.25 -14.55
N LEU A 254 -6.01 11.74 -14.07
CA LEU A 254 -6.35 10.31 -14.18
C LEU A 254 -6.55 9.89 -15.66
N VAL A 255 -7.31 10.65 -16.44
CA VAL A 255 -7.50 10.40 -17.89
C VAL A 255 -6.16 10.40 -18.63
N ALA A 256 -5.31 11.38 -18.36
CA ALA A 256 -3.99 11.48 -18.98
C ALA A 256 -3.09 10.28 -18.67
N ALA A 257 -3.12 9.79 -17.42
CA ALA A 257 -2.31 8.66 -16.97
C ALA A 257 -2.84 7.30 -17.42
N THR A 258 -4.17 7.12 -17.38
CA THR A 258 -4.81 5.82 -17.65
C THR A 258 -5.20 5.63 -19.11
N LYS A 259 -5.41 6.72 -19.85
CA LYS A 259 -6.04 6.75 -21.19
C LYS A 259 -7.46 6.19 -21.20
N LEU A 260 -8.11 6.15 -20.04
CA LEU A 260 -9.51 5.71 -19.91
C LEU A 260 -10.47 6.89 -20.11
N PRO A 261 -11.70 6.64 -20.59
CA PRO A 261 -12.73 7.68 -20.74
C PRO A 261 -13.12 8.34 -19.42
N ASP A 262 -13.58 9.59 -19.48
CA ASP A 262 -14.07 10.36 -18.33
C ASP A 262 -15.12 9.60 -17.53
N ALA A 263 -16.03 8.88 -18.18
CA ALA A 263 -17.08 8.10 -17.52
C ALA A 263 -16.49 6.97 -16.62
N VAL A 264 -15.40 6.37 -17.04
CA VAL A 264 -14.69 5.34 -16.25
C VAL A 264 -14.02 5.98 -15.03
N ILE A 265 -13.36 7.13 -15.24
CA ILE A 265 -12.72 7.86 -14.15
C ILE A 265 -13.75 8.39 -13.15
N ALA A 266 -14.88 8.91 -13.62
CA ALA A 266 -15.98 9.31 -12.75
C ALA A 266 -16.47 8.14 -11.89
N LYS A 267 -16.61 6.94 -12.49
CA LYS A 267 -17.00 5.72 -11.79
C LYS A 267 -16.01 5.29 -10.72
N GLN A 268 -14.71 5.36 -10.99
CA GLN A 268 -13.66 5.14 -9.97
C GLN A 268 -13.78 6.14 -8.82
N LEU A 269 -13.92 7.43 -9.14
CA LEU A 269 -13.94 8.51 -8.15
C LEU A 269 -15.20 8.51 -7.27
N GLU A 270 -16.35 8.01 -7.75
CA GLU A 270 -17.57 7.81 -6.96
C GLU A 270 -17.33 6.95 -5.71
N ARG A 271 -16.38 6.04 -5.75
CA ARG A 271 -16.06 5.08 -4.69
C ARG A 271 -14.64 5.23 -4.13
N THR A 272 -14.05 6.43 -4.31
CA THR A 272 -12.72 6.75 -3.78
C THR A 272 -12.82 7.98 -2.90
N GLU A 273 -12.60 7.80 -1.60
CA GLU A 273 -12.58 8.89 -0.62
C GLU A 273 -11.13 9.32 -0.36
N LEU A 274 -10.87 10.64 -0.41
CA LEU A 274 -9.54 11.23 -0.29
C LEU A 274 -9.35 12.12 0.96
N THR A 275 -10.33 12.19 1.86
CA THR A 275 -10.30 13.12 3.00
C THR A 275 -9.41 12.66 4.16
N HIS A 276 -9.06 11.37 4.21
CA HIS A 276 -8.20 10.81 5.25
C HIS A 276 -6.74 10.78 4.81
N SER A 277 -5.83 11.21 5.68
CA SER A 277 -4.38 11.21 5.42
C SER A 277 -3.56 10.57 6.54
N ARG A 278 -4.07 10.66 7.77
CA ARG A 278 -3.35 10.11 8.93
C ARG A 278 -3.56 8.62 9.06
N ILE A 279 -2.46 7.90 9.22
CA ILE A 279 -2.52 6.49 9.59
C ILE A 279 -2.69 6.36 11.11
N GLY A 280 -3.54 5.45 11.56
CA GLY A 280 -3.84 5.29 12.98
C GLY A 280 -4.72 4.08 13.27
N ALA A 281 -5.55 4.16 14.32
CA ALA A 281 -6.39 3.06 14.77
C ALA A 281 -7.32 2.48 13.68
N PRO A 282 -8.05 3.28 12.87
CA PRO A 282 -8.95 2.72 11.86
C PRO A 282 -8.21 1.85 10.83
N GLN A 283 -7.01 2.25 10.42
CA GLN A 283 -6.19 1.50 9.46
C GLN A 283 -5.61 0.25 10.13
N ARG A 284 -5.12 0.38 11.36
CA ARG A 284 -4.63 -0.75 12.16
C ARG A 284 -5.69 -1.82 12.30
N ASP A 285 -6.92 -1.44 12.68
CA ASP A 285 -8.02 -2.38 12.89
C ASP A 285 -8.44 -3.07 11.59
N SER A 286 -8.53 -2.31 10.48
CA SER A 286 -8.84 -2.86 9.16
C SER A 286 -7.78 -3.85 8.68
N ILE A 287 -6.49 -3.51 8.82
CA ILE A 287 -5.37 -4.37 8.41
C ILE A 287 -5.31 -5.61 9.31
N LEU A 288 -5.52 -5.46 10.62
CA LEU A 288 -5.56 -6.58 11.57
C LEU A 288 -6.71 -7.55 11.24
N ALA A 289 -7.91 -7.02 11.00
CA ALA A 289 -9.06 -7.85 10.64
C ALA A 289 -8.82 -8.64 9.34
N ALA A 290 -8.20 -8.01 8.33
CA ALA A 290 -7.82 -8.69 7.10
C ALA A 290 -6.75 -9.76 7.35
N GLY A 291 -5.75 -9.47 8.17
CA GLY A 291 -4.68 -10.40 8.53
C GLY A 291 -5.20 -11.64 9.29
N LEU A 292 -6.09 -11.45 10.26
CA LEU A 292 -6.72 -12.55 10.99
C LEU A 292 -7.58 -13.43 10.08
N ALA A 293 -8.37 -12.82 9.17
CA ALA A 293 -9.15 -13.58 8.19
C ALA A 293 -8.26 -14.39 7.24
N LEU A 294 -7.11 -13.86 6.84
CA LEU A 294 -6.11 -14.60 6.04
C LEU A 294 -5.45 -15.74 6.83
N GLN A 295 -5.25 -15.57 8.13
CA GLN A 295 -4.72 -16.62 9.01
C GLN A 295 -5.73 -17.75 9.18
N GLU A 296 -6.99 -17.41 9.39
CA GLU A 296 -8.09 -18.39 9.45
C GLU A 296 -8.25 -19.16 8.12
N ALA A 297 -8.09 -18.48 6.99
CA ALA A 297 -8.10 -19.08 5.66
C ALA A 297 -6.82 -19.89 5.33
N GLY A 298 -5.83 -19.93 6.24
CA GLY A 298 -4.59 -20.68 6.06
C GLY A 298 -3.57 -20.03 5.09
N VAL A 299 -3.79 -18.77 4.68
CA VAL A 299 -2.85 -18.01 3.86
C VAL A 299 -1.68 -17.49 4.70
N ILE A 300 -1.96 -17.04 5.91
CA ILE A 300 -0.96 -16.72 6.93
C ILE A 300 -0.83 -17.94 7.86
N LYS A 301 0.39 -18.31 8.19
CA LYS A 301 0.65 -19.44 9.11
C LYS A 301 0.08 -19.14 10.51
N ALA A 302 -0.42 -20.18 11.19
CA ALA A 302 -1.05 -20.06 12.50
C ALA A 302 -0.11 -19.56 13.62
N ASP A 303 1.20 -19.75 13.48
CA ASP A 303 2.23 -19.33 14.43
C ASP A 303 2.66 -17.86 14.29
N VAL A 304 2.16 -17.15 13.29
CA VAL A 304 2.44 -15.73 13.10
C VAL A 304 1.60 -14.86 14.05
N ASP A 305 2.26 -14.04 14.87
CA ASP A 305 1.57 -13.02 15.65
C ASP A 305 1.19 -11.82 14.76
N VAL A 306 0.02 -11.94 14.12
CA VAL A 306 -0.50 -10.92 13.19
C VAL A 306 -0.63 -9.56 13.87
N LYS A 307 -1.05 -9.51 15.14
CA LYS A 307 -1.22 -8.27 15.89
C LYS A 307 0.12 -7.55 16.07
N LYS A 308 1.16 -8.29 16.42
CA LYS A 308 2.51 -7.75 16.55
C LYS A 308 3.03 -7.24 15.21
N VAL A 309 2.85 -8.00 14.13
CA VAL A 309 3.33 -7.57 12.80
C VAL A 309 2.60 -6.31 12.33
N VAL A 310 1.29 -6.16 12.59
CA VAL A 310 0.55 -4.92 12.29
C VAL A 310 1.08 -3.74 13.09
N ALA A 311 1.38 -3.93 14.38
CA ALA A 311 1.97 -2.88 15.20
C ALA A 311 3.36 -2.47 14.69
N ASP A 312 4.16 -3.44 14.27
CA ASP A 312 5.49 -3.20 13.69
C ASP A 312 5.43 -2.59 12.28
N LEU A 313 4.35 -2.82 11.52
CA LEU A 313 4.15 -2.27 10.18
C LEU A 313 3.84 -0.78 10.21
N ILE A 314 2.94 -0.35 11.09
CA ILE A 314 2.42 1.02 11.13
C ILE A 314 3.39 1.94 11.86
N ASP A 315 3.79 3.03 11.22
CA ASP A 315 4.65 4.05 11.81
C ASP A 315 3.90 5.40 11.89
N GLU A 316 3.34 5.67 13.06
CA GLU A 316 2.56 6.89 13.31
C GLU A 316 3.41 8.15 13.55
N ARG A 317 4.76 8.03 13.67
CA ARG A 317 5.65 9.17 13.94
C ARG A 317 5.54 10.26 12.88
N PHE A 318 5.21 9.87 11.66
CA PHE A 318 5.06 10.78 10.52
C PHE A 318 3.63 11.35 10.37
N GLY A 319 2.70 11.04 11.28
CA GLY A 319 1.30 11.47 11.21
C GLY A 319 1.03 12.94 11.50
N GLN A 320 2.07 13.76 11.79
CA GLN A 320 1.95 15.19 12.12
C GLN A 320 2.45 16.05 10.94
N PHE A 321 1.73 16.03 9.82
CA PHE A 321 2.05 16.92 8.69
C PHE A 321 1.29 18.24 8.85
N GLY A 322 2.00 19.37 8.67
CA GLY A 322 1.38 20.69 8.51
C GLY A 322 0.83 21.32 9.80
N GLN A 323 1.54 21.19 10.92
CA GLN A 323 1.44 22.15 12.03
C GLN A 323 2.45 23.25 11.85
#